data_94beff8d4c94657d894a56bb0f24ce0a
#
_entry.id   94beff8d4c94657d894a56bb0f24ce0a
#
_cell.length_a   1.000
_cell.length_b   1.000
_cell.length_c   1.000
_cell.angle_alpha   90.00
_cell.angle_beta   90.00
_cell.angle_gamma   90.00
#
_symmetry.space_group_name_H-M   'P 1'
#
loop_
_entity.id
_entity.type
_entity.pdbx_description
1 polymer ?
#
loop_
_entity_poly.entity_id
_entity_poly.type
_entity_poly.pdbx_seq_one_letter_code
_entity_poly.pdbx_strand_id
1 'polypeptide(L)'
;GLVENFPGVEALKALDLPVSGETTVELSTSGEFLSGEANLQLQPGYITPPWDPESAMQIDRGDLRIRYLKEQDIVEVAPSTIGWGKSKATITGTLKPIRDHNNAIASWDFKLKADHAVLAAEQFGLGPIKVDEWHAEGNVAPETGEVKLSEFVIRSGTASIKLAGSISEGEGSPAVHLTGAFSPMPLDTLKQFWPKFMAGKAREWAGERVRGGQVLGGKVEVSLKPGDLDAVAKGGELPPDAVNVELDLAGMDITYIPKLPPVRTGDAKLRVTGLEFAVDIPEGKIILPSNRELALREGRFFIPDLRQDPQQGEISFTADGATAAALELLDHEPLGYMKTVGVKPDNIGGTAEGRFTLLLPMTRDVEFKDMKVNGSARLENAIATGVVEGVDVQGGALDVNVSEQALDAKGEIMIKGVPATLSWERLFFTPEDRQPPIRISALLNEQTRDKLGIKVNHLVRGPLPTTILIKRDETGAQSMSLEADLSGAELIFGNMGWTKPKGKQAAVGFDIVKAQDGSTELANLKITGDDIAIYGSMFLDPELHLKSFNFSDFSFDILTHV
;
A
#
# COMPACT_ATOMS: atom_id res chain seq x y z
N GLY A 1 26.14 -28.83 -52.93
CA GLY A 1 26.65 -30.21 -52.97
C GLY A 1 27.37 -30.72 -51.73
N LEU A 2 28.60 -30.32 -51.43
CA LEU A 2 29.36 -30.86 -50.28
C LEU A 2 28.87 -30.34 -48.91
N VAL A 3 28.19 -29.23 -48.88
CA VAL A 3 27.77 -28.57 -47.63
C VAL A 3 26.41 -29.10 -47.11
N GLU A 4 25.58 -29.68 -47.96
CA GLU A 4 24.22 -30.15 -47.63
C GLU A 4 24.19 -31.37 -46.68
N ASN A 5 25.32 -32.08 -46.55
CA ASN A 5 25.41 -33.27 -45.70
C ASN A 5 26.17 -33.05 -44.37
N PHE A 6 26.48 -31.80 -44.02
CA PHE A 6 27.10 -31.50 -42.74
C PHE A 6 26.05 -31.42 -41.63
N PRO A 7 26.18 -32.19 -40.54
CA PRO A 7 25.33 -32.01 -39.39
C PRO A 7 25.44 -30.56 -38.88
N GLY A 8 24.30 -29.85 -38.78
CA GLY A 8 24.28 -28.49 -38.27
C GLY A 8 24.26 -27.36 -39.33
N VAL A 9 24.39 -27.66 -40.61
CA VAL A 9 24.29 -26.64 -41.67
C VAL A 9 22.88 -26.02 -41.73
N GLU A 10 21.85 -26.75 -41.31
CA GLU A 10 20.50 -26.21 -41.20
C GLU A 10 20.38 -25.06 -40.20
N ALA A 11 21.12 -25.11 -39.10
CA ALA A 11 21.20 -24.03 -38.14
C ALA A 11 21.80 -22.73 -38.75
N LEU A 12 22.65 -22.87 -39.79
CA LEU A 12 23.22 -21.72 -40.48
C LEU A 12 22.18 -21.01 -41.39
N LYS A 13 21.06 -21.65 -41.76
CA LYS A 13 19.97 -21.02 -42.51
C LYS A 13 19.26 -19.91 -41.69
N ALA A 14 19.38 -19.96 -40.36
CA ALA A 14 18.87 -18.92 -39.47
C ALA A 14 19.74 -17.65 -39.45
N LEU A 15 20.92 -17.68 -40.10
CA LEU A 15 21.87 -16.57 -40.12
C LEU A 15 21.68 -15.76 -41.42
N ASP A 16 21.06 -14.60 -41.31
CA ASP A 16 20.98 -13.58 -42.37
C ASP A 16 22.04 -12.51 -42.11
N LEU A 17 23.31 -12.94 -42.25
CA LEU A 17 24.47 -12.08 -42.02
C LEU A 17 25.68 -12.61 -42.84
N PRO A 18 26.59 -11.71 -43.26
CA PRO A 18 27.83 -12.15 -43.93
C PRO A 18 28.70 -12.94 -42.94
N VAL A 19 29.14 -14.10 -43.40
CA VAL A 19 30.04 -15.00 -42.66
C VAL A 19 31.31 -15.19 -43.46
N SER A 20 32.44 -15.01 -42.80
CA SER A 20 33.77 -15.32 -43.35
C SER A 20 34.54 -16.20 -42.39
N GLY A 21 35.48 -16.98 -42.85
CA GLY A 21 36.29 -17.82 -41.97
C GLY A 21 36.96 -18.97 -42.66
N GLU A 22 37.52 -19.86 -41.84
CA GLU A 22 38.22 -21.04 -42.31
C GLU A 22 37.50 -22.29 -41.79
N THR A 23 37.40 -23.30 -42.65
CA THR A 23 36.85 -24.61 -42.30
C THR A 23 37.84 -25.69 -42.69
N THR A 24 38.17 -26.53 -41.74
CA THR A 24 39.03 -27.70 -41.96
C THR A 24 38.19 -28.97 -41.82
N VAL A 25 38.30 -29.86 -42.79
CA VAL A 25 37.59 -31.15 -42.81
C VAL A 25 38.58 -32.27 -43.01
N GLU A 26 38.49 -33.29 -42.19
CA GLU A 26 39.26 -34.53 -42.33
C GLU A 26 38.32 -35.63 -42.85
N LEU A 27 38.76 -36.27 -43.94
CA LEU A 27 38.07 -37.41 -44.49
C LEU A 27 38.98 -38.65 -44.46
N SER A 28 38.38 -39.82 -44.28
CA SER A 28 39.10 -41.08 -44.46
C SER A 28 39.45 -41.29 -45.90
N THR A 29 40.32 -42.27 -46.20
CA THR A 29 40.64 -42.68 -47.57
C THR A 29 39.42 -43.23 -48.34
N SER A 30 38.37 -43.64 -47.62
CA SER A 30 37.08 -44.05 -48.17
C SER A 30 36.08 -42.88 -48.35
N GLY A 31 36.48 -41.64 -48.04
CA GLY A 31 35.63 -40.48 -48.13
C GLY A 31 34.69 -40.29 -46.93
N GLU A 32 34.86 -41.06 -45.85
CA GLU A 32 34.05 -40.93 -44.66
C GLU A 32 34.52 -39.70 -43.85
N PHE A 33 33.57 -38.88 -43.36
CA PHE A 33 33.84 -37.72 -42.50
C PHE A 33 34.42 -38.17 -41.14
N LEU A 34 35.60 -37.69 -40.80
CA LEU A 34 36.32 -38.03 -39.57
C LEU A 34 36.26 -36.91 -38.54
N SER A 35 36.57 -35.69 -38.94
CA SER A 35 36.50 -34.50 -38.08
C SER A 35 36.24 -33.25 -38.92
N GLY A 36 35.74 -32.18 -38.24
CA GLY A 36 35.59 -30.89 -38.88
C GLY A 36 35.75 -29.78 -37.82
N GLU A 37 36.45 -28.72 -38.20
CA GLU A 37 36.61 -27.53 -37.40
C GLU A 37 36.25 -26.32 -38.27
N ALA A 38 35.49 -25.37 -37.73
CA ALA A 38 35.16 -24.11 -38.39
C ALA A 38 35.39 -22.94 -37.44
N ASN A 39 36.14 -21.96 -37.95
CA ASN A 39 36.40 -20.67 -37.29
C ASN A 39 35.77 -19.59 -38.13
N LEU A 40 34.59 -19.10 -37.72
CA LEU A 40 33.75 -18.21 -38.47
C LEU A 40 33.69 -16.83 -37.82
N GLN A 41 33.78 -15.77 -38.64
CA GLN A 41 33.59 -14.40 -38.24
C GLN A 41 32.22 -13.95 -38.76
N LEU A 42 31.35 -13.56 -37.85
CA LEU A 42 30.02 -13.03 -38.11
C LEU A 42 30.11 -11.52 -38.27
N GLN A 43 29.68 -10.99 -39.39
CA GLN A 43 29.56 -9.55 -39.65
C GLN A 43 28.15 -9.06 -39.19
N PRO A 44 27.94 -7.75 -39.11
CA PRO A 44 26.62 -7.22 -38.78
C PRO A 44 25.51 -7.77 -39.68
N GLY A 45 24.43 -8.23 -39.05
CA GLY A 45 23.28 -8.82 -39.72
C GLY A 45 22.25 -9.32 -38.73
N TYR A 46 21.46 -10.30 -39.12
CA TYR A 46 20.38 -10.81 -38.27
C TYR A 46 20.51 -12.32 -38.07
N ILE A 47 20.13 -12.75 -36.88
CA ILE A 47 19.82 -14.16 -36.60
C ILE A 47 18.31 -14.25 -36.55
N THR A 48 17.72 -14.97 -37.50
CA THR A 48 16.28 -15.15 -37.62
C THR A 48 15.93 -16.54 -37.11
N PRO A 49 15.21 -16.70 -36.01
CA PRO A 49 14.76 -18.00 -35.58
C PRO A 49 13.94 -18.67 -36.67
N PRO A 50 14.12 -19.98 -36.94
CA PRO A 50 13.37 -20.68 -37.99
C PRO A 50 11.86 -20.63 -37.79
N TRP A 51 11.42 -20.54 -36.52
CA TRP A 51 10.03 -20.50 -36.08
C TRP A 51 9.42 -19.08 -36.04
N ASP A 52 10.24 -18.02 -36.18
CA ASP A 52 9.76 -16.65 -36.14
C ASP A 52 10.62 -15.72 -36.99
N PRO A 53 10.30 -15.62 -38.29
CA PRO A 53 11.04 -14.76 -39.24
C PRO A 53 10.93 -13.25 -38.90
N GLU A 54 9.91 -12.84 -38.12
CA GLU A 54 9.70 -11.43 -37.78
C GLU A 54 10.49 -11.02 -36.51
N SER A 55 10.94 -11.98 -35.69
CA SER A 55 11.74 -11.73 -34.48
C SER A 55 13.24 -11.83 -34.74
N ALA A 56 13.71 -11.24 -35.85
CA ALA A 56 15.13 -11.22 -36.16
C ALA A 56 15.95 -10.46 -35.14
N MET A 57 16.93 -11.14 -34.50
CA MET A 57 17.86 -10.56 -33.56
C MET A 57 19.07 -9.98 -34.30
N GLN A 58 19.28 -8.67 -34.19
CA GLN A 58 20.44 -8.02 -34.80
C GLN A 58 21.72 -8.42 -34.06
N ILE A 59 22.69 -8.95 -34.84
CA ILE A 59 24.05 -9.22 -34.37
C ILE A 59 24.97 -8.15 -34.95
N ASP A 60 25.81 -7.55 -34.09
CA ASP A 60 26.77 -6.53 -34.52
C ASP A 60 28.09 -7.16 -34.94
N ARG A 61 28.49 -8.24 -34.27
CA ARG A 61 29.68 -9.03 -34.58
C ARG A 61 29.69 -10.34 -33.81
N GLY A 62 30.39 -11.32 -34.31
CA GLY A 62 30.63 -12.56 -33.59
C GLY A 62 31.86 -13.31 -34.12
N ASP A 63 32.47 -14.10 -33.24
CA ASP A 63 33.48 -15.08 -33.55
C ASP A 63 32.93 -16.43 -33.10
N LEU A 64 32.61 -17.31 -34.02
CA LEU A 64 32.04 -18.63 -33.76
C LEU A 64 33.09 -19.70 -34.10
N ARG A 65 33.40 -20.52 -33.09
CA ARG A 65 34.36 -21.63 -33.21
C ARG A 65 33.66 -22.94 -32.86
N ILE A 66 33.55 -23.83 -33.85
CA ILE A 66 32.89 -25.11 -33.69
C ILE A 66 33.78 -26.23 -34.15
N ARG A 67 33.70 -27.37 -33.46
CA ARG A 67 34.44 -28.60 -33.79
C ARG A 67 33.50 -29.79 -33.65
N TYR A 68 33.47 -30.64 -34.68
CA TYR A 68 32.80 -31.93 -34.57
C TYR A 68 33.75 -33.02 -34.08
N LEU A 69 33.35 -33.73 -33.04
CA LEU A 69 34.09 -34.83 -32.41
C LEU A 69 33.35 -36.14 -32.70
N LYS A 70 33.83 -36.87 -33.70
CA LYS A 70 33.15 -38.07 -34.22
C LYS A 70 33.01 -39.18 -33.18
N GLU A 71 34.05 -39.43 -32.35
CA GLU A 71 34.02 -40.48 -31.33
C GLU A 71 32.91 -40.31 -30.29
N GLN A 72 32.52 -39.07 -30.01
CA GLN A 72 31.49 -38.71 -29.05
C GLN A 72 30.17 -38.37 -29.72
N ASP A 73 30.14 -38.23 -31.06
CA ASP A 73 29.05 -37.72 -31.89
C ASP A 73 28.49 -36.38 -31.33
N ILE A 74 29.39 -35.39 -31.10
CA ILE A 74 29.04 -34.08 -30.60
C ILE A 74 29.68 -32.98 -31.44
N VAL A 75 29.00 -31.83 -31.49
CA VAL A 75 29.56 -30.54 -31.93
C VAL A 75 29.95 -29.75 -30.70
N GLU A 76 31.24 -29.51 -30.52
CA GLU A 76 31.77 -28.66 -29.47
C GLU A 76 31.71 -27.18 -29.95
N VAL A 77 31.18 -26.32 -29.12
CA VAL A 77 31.26 -24.85 -29.25
C VAL A 77 32.43 -24.40 -28.38
N ALA A 78 33.60 -24.17 -28.99
CA ALA A 78 34.76 -23.59 -28.32
C ALA A 78 34.45 -22.09 -27.97
N PRO A 79 35.27 -21.41 -27.14
CA PRO A 79 34.97 -20.04 -26.73
C PRO A 79 34.62 -19.12 -27.92
N SER A 80 33.34 -18.85 -28.08
CA SER A 80 32.72 -18.09 -29.19
C SER A 80 32.08 -16.81 -28.64
N THR A 81 32.45 -15.67 -29.19
CA THR A 81 31.94 -14.37 -28.71
C THR A 81 30.86 -13.86 -29.63
N ILE A 82 29.74 -13.43 -29.06
CA ILE A 82 28.63 -12.80 -29.78
C ILE A 82 28.32 -11.47 -29.12
N GLY A 83 28.14 -10.42 -29.93
CA GLY A 83 27.72 -9.09 -29.49
C GLY A 83 26.48 -8.63 -30.24
N TRP A 84 25.50 -8.12 -29.52
CA TRP A 84 24.27 -7.54 -30.07
C TRP A 84 23.84 -6.31 -29.25
N GLY A 85 23.73 -5.17 -29.88
CA GLY A 85 23.47 -3.89 -29.20
C GLY A 85 24.50 -3.64 -28.09
N LYS A 86 24.02 -3.46 -26.88
CA LYS A 86 24.89 -3.32 -25.68
C LYS A 86 25.23 -4.64 -25.00
N SER A 87 24.73 -5.75 -25.53
CA SER A 87 24.96 -7.09 -24.98
C SER A 87 26.23 -7.73 -25.55
N LYS A 88 26.88 -8.54 -24.74
CA LYS A 88 28.04 -9.32 -25.14
C LYS A 88 28.14 -10.59 -24.31
N ALA A 89 28.38 -11.72 -24.95
CA ALA A 89 28.64 -12.98 -24.27
C ALA A 89 29.75 -13.78 -24.97
N THR A 90 30.52 -14.51 -24.21
CA THR A 90 31.43 -15.55 -24.73
C THR A 90 30.85 -16.91 -24.33
N ILE A 91 30.38 -17.63 -25.34
CA ILE A 91 29.61 -18.88 -25.18
C ILE A 91 30.52 -20.08 -25.41
N THR A 92 30.37 -21.10 -24.61
CA THR A 92 30.97 -22.41 -24.79
C THR A 92 29.92 -23.50 -24.58
N GLY A 93 30.13 -24.69 -25.12
CA GLY A 93 29.23 -25.80 -24.85
C GLY A 93 29.32 -26.94 -25.84
N THR A 94 28.25 -27.74 -25.87
CA THR A 94 28.15 -28.92 -26.74
C THR A 94 26.75 -29.05 -27.31
N LEU A 95 26.68 -29.53 -28.55
CA LEU A 95 25.45 -29.93 -29.23
C LEU A 95 25.55 -31.38 -29.57
N LYS A 96 24.59 -32.22 -29.17
CA LYS A 96 24.55 -33.64 -29.45
C LYS A 96 23.35 -33.97 -30.32
N PRO A 97 23.55 -34.53 -31.55
CA PRO A 97 22.44 -34.90 -32.39
C PRO A 97 21.68 -36.10 -31.82
N ILE A 98 20.39 -36.05 -31.84
CA ILE A 98 19.47 -37.14 -31.57
C ILE A 98 18.90 -37.60 -32.89
N ARG A 99 19.13 -38.86 -33.26
CA ARG A 99 18.76 -39.40 -34.54
C ARG A 99 17.48 -40.23 -34.49
N ASP A 100 16.70 -40.16 -35.54
CA ASP A 100 15.51 -40.99 -35.71
C ASP A 100 15.90 -42.44 -36.18
N HIS A 101 14.89 -43.27 -36.41
CA HIS A 101 15.04 -44.64 -36.88
C HIS A 101 15.69 -44.78 -38.28
N ASN A 102 15.67 -43.68 -39.07
CA ASN A 102 16.30 -43.60 -40.39
C ASN A 102 17.72 -43.03 -40.31
N ASN A 103 18.26 -42.82 -39.13
CA ASN A 103 19.55 -42.19 -38.86
C ASN A 103 19.61 -40.70 -39.27
N ALA A 104 18.46 -40.05 -39.55
CA ALA A 104 18.37 -38.61 -39.74
C ALA A 104 18.36 -37.87 -38.39
N ILE A 105 18.87 -36.65 -38.33
CA ILE A 105 18.88 -35.85 -37.10
C ILE A 105 17.47 -35.32 -36.87
N ALA A 106 16.80 -35.81 -35.82
CA ALA A 106 15.48 -35.37 -35.40
C ALA A 106 15.52 -34.16 -34.44
N SER A 107 16.51 -34.10 -33.57
CA SER A 107 16.70 -33.01 -32.62
C SER A 107 18.14 -32.90 -32.16
N TRP A 108 18.42 -31.84 -31.40
CA TRP A 108 19.72 -31.59 -30.80
C TRP A 108 19.59 -31.35 -29.30
N ASP A 109 20.28 -32.17 -28.50
CA ASP A 109 20.50 -31.82 -27.10
C ASP A 109 21.63 -30.79 -27.02
N PHE A 110 21.40 -29.70 -26.32
CA PHE A 110 22.37 -28.64 -26.13
C PHE A 110 22.73 -28.46 -24.65
N LYS A 111 24.00 -28.11 -24.41
CA LYS A 111 24.52 -27.61 -23.14
C LYS A 111 25.41 -26.42 -23.45
N LEU A 112 24.91 -25.23 -23.13
CA LEU A 112 25.60 -23.97 -23.39
C LEU A 112 25.85 -23.25 -22.10
N LYS A 113 26.97 -22.53 -22.00
CA LYS A 113 27.27 -21.64 -20.89
C LYS A 113 28.02 -20.40 -21.37
N ALA A 114 27.90 -19.33 -20.62
CA ALA A 114 28.76 -18.16 -20.76
C ALA A 114 29.14 -17.63 -19.39
N ASP A 115 30.41 -17.23 -19.29
CA ASP A 115 30.95 -16.54 -18.14
C ASP A 115 31.11 -15.04 -18.46
N HIS A 116 30.83 -14.17 -17.49
CA HIS A 116 31.01 -12.72 -17.60
C HIS A 116 30.29 -12.07 -18.80
N ALA A 117 29.00 -12.38 -18.97
CA ALA A 117 28.17 -11.76 -19.98
C ALA A 117 27.62 -10.38 -19.53
N VAL A 118 27.31 -9.53 -20.52
CA VAL A 118 26.47 -8.35 -20.33
C VAL A 118 25.20 -8.56 -21.15
N LEU A 119 24.06 -8.54 -20.51
CA LEU A 119 22.75 -8.64 -21.14
C LEU A 119 22.06 -7.29 -21.10
N ALA A 120 21.65 -6.75 -22.24
CA ALA A 120 20.92 -5.50 -22.33
C ALA A 120 19.75 -5.71 -23.29
N ALA A 121 18.65 -6.20 -22.78
CA ALA A 121 17.42 -6.43 -23.53
C ALA A 121 16.58 -5.14 -23.58
N GLU A 122 17.06 -4.14 -24.31
CA GLU A 122 16.41 -2.81 -24.40
C GLU A 122 14.96 -2.88 -24.90
N GLN A 123 14.66 -3.82 -25.79
CA GLN A 123 13.29 -4.08 -26.27
C GLN A 123 12.33 -4.45 -25.13
N PHE A 124 12.84 -5.05 -24.05
CA PHE A 124 12.07 -5.34 -22.86
C PHE A 124 12.22 -4.28 -21.76
N GLY A 125 12.93 -3.19 -22.08
CA GLY A 125 13.20 -2.10 -21.13
C GLY A 125 14.17 -2.47 -20.01
N LEU A 126 14.98 -3.50 -20.22
CA LEU A 126 16.05 -3.88 -19.32
C LEU A 126 17.34 -3.13 -19.70
N GLY A 127 17.93 -2.45 -18.72
CA GLY A 127 19.27 -1.87 -18.87
C GLY A 127 20.36 -2.94 -18.93
N PRO A 128 21.64 -2.55 -19.12
CA PRO A 128 22.75 -3.49 -19.11
C PRO A 128 22.89 -4.18 -17.75
N ILE A 129 22.72 -5.50 -17.71
CA ILE A 129 22.86 -6.34 -16.53
C ILE A 129 24.16 -7.13 -16.67
N LYS A 130 25.03 -7.04 -15.68
CA LYS A 130 26.21 -7.91 -15.60
C LYS A 130 25.77 -9.29 -15.11
N VAL A 131 26.07 -10.29 -15.90
CA VAL A 131 25.82 -11.72 -15.59
C VAL A 131 27.16 -12.39 -15.38
N ASP A 132 27.39 -12.91 -14.20
CA ASP A 132 28.64 -13.59 -13.88
C ASP A 132 28.72 -14.95 -14.61
N GLU A 133 27.60 -15.63 -14.66
CA GLU A 133 27.46 -16.91 -15.34
C GLU A 133 26.01 -17.10 -15.82
N TRP A 134 25.83 -17.66 -17.01
CA TRP A 134 24.58 -18.32 -17.37
C TRP A 134 24.85 -19.68 -17.99
N HIS A 135 23.96 -20.62 -17.81
CA HIS A 135 23.96 -21.87 -18.53
C HIS A 135 22.55 -22.26 -18.95
N ALA A 136 22.48 -22.99 -20.07
CA ALA A 136 21.26 -23.50 -20.65
C ALA A 136 21.45 -24.93 -21.08
N GLU A 137 20.57 -25.81 -20.65
CA GLU A 137 20.51 -27.22 -21.08
C GLU A 137 19.11 -27.51 -21.62
N GLY A 138 19.03 -28.24 -22.70
CA GLY A 138 17.75 -28.57 -23.30
C GLY A 138 17.86 -29.33 -24.61
N ASN A 139 16.77 -29.34 -25.34
CA ASN A 139 16.63 -29.97 -26.65
C ASN A 139 15.99 -29.01 -27.64
N VAL A 140 16.44 -28.97 -28.87
CA VAL A 140 15.85 -28.25 -29.97
C VAL A 140 15.53 -29.20 -31.12
N ALA A 141 14.28 -29.14 -31.60
CA ALA A 141 13.81 -29.89 -32.75
C ALA A 141 13.56 -28.93 -33.93
N PRO A 142 14.50 -28.79 -34.88
CA PRO A 142 14.42 -27.77 -35.95
C PRO A 142 13.22 -27.92 -36.85
N GLU A 143 12.76 -29.16 -37.11
CA GLU A 143 11.61 -29.43 -37.98
C GLU A 143 10.27 -28.93 -37.43
N THR A 144 10.13 -28.95 -36.08
CA THR A 144 8.91 -28.54 -35.38
C THR A 144 9.05 -27.17 -34.72
N GLY A 145 10.24 -26.55 -34.76
CA GLY A 145 10.53 -25.31 -34.06
C GLY A 145 10.41 -25.40 -32.52
N GLU A 146 10.35 -26.63 -31.97
CA GLU A 146 10.21 -26.84 -30.54
C GLU A 146 11.57 -26.73 -29.84
N VAL A 147 11.63 -25.91 -28.79
CA VAL A 147 12.76 -25.83 -27.85
C VAL A 147 12.26 -26.25 -26.48
N LYS A 148 12.80 -27.35 -25.94
CA LYS A 148 12.60 -27.80 -24.58
C LYS A 148 13.78 -27.37 -23.74
N LEU A 149 13.54 -26.52 -22.75
CA LEU A 149 14.53 -26.01 -21.81
C LEU A 149 14.43 -26.82 -20.53
N SER A 150 15.37 -27.75 -20.32
CA SER A 150 15.40 -28.54 -19.10
C SER A 150 15.93 -27.73 -17.93
N GLU A 151 16.87 -26.83 -18.19
CA GLU A 151 17.41 -25.89 -17.22
C GLU A 151 17.99 -24.65 -17.93
N PHE A 152 17.64 -23.48 -17.42
CA PHE A 152 18.31 -22.22 -17.74
C PHE A 152 18.55 -21.46 -16.44
N VAL A 153 19.81 -21.15 -16.15
CA VAL A 153 20.19 -20.43 -14.94
C VAL A 153 20.97 -19.19 -15.30
N ILE A 154 20.59 -18.06 -14.68
CA ILE A 154 21.34 -16.81 -14.73
C ILE A 154 21.81 -16.49 -13.31
N ARG A 155 23.09 -16.14 -13.15
CA ARG A 155 23.68 -15.68 -11.89
C ARG A 155 24.28 -14.30 -12.04
N SER A 156 24.02 -13.44 -11.03
CA SER A 156 24.58 -12.10 -10.92
C SER A 156 24.85 -11.82 -9.43
N GLY A 157 26.11 -11.86 -9.01
CA GLY A 157 26.47 -11.84 -7.60
C GLY A 157 25.90 -13.04 -6.85
N THR A 158 25.12 -12.77 -5.81
CA THR A 158 24.40 -13.78 -5.04
C THR A 158 23.05 -14.17 -5.66
N ALA A 159 22.57 -13.38 -6.62
CA ALA A 159 21.27 -13.59 -7.25
C ALA A 159 21.34 -14.72 -8.28
N SER A 160 20.29 -15.56 -8.30
CA SER A 160 20.11 -16.59 -9.31
C SER A 160 18.65 -16.70 -9.71
N ILE A 161 18.41 -16.80 -11.01
CA ILE A 161 17.10 -17.11 -11.59
C ILE A 161 17.24 -18.42 -12.35
N LYS A 162 16.39 -19.39 -12.03
CA LYS A 162 16.34 -20.69 -12.69
C LYS A 162 15.02 -20.83 -13.43
N LEU A 163 15.06 -21.18 -14.72
CA LEU A 163 13.90 -21.40 -15.57
C LEU A 163 13.95 -22.79 -16.21
N ALA A 164 12.79 -23.37 -16.45
CA ALA A 164 12.62 -24.58 -17.26
C ALA A 164 11.28 -24.52 -18.01
N GLY A 165 11.13 -25.25 -19.12
CA GLY A 165 9.88 -25.27 -19.86
C GLY A 165 10.05 -25.49 -21.34
N SER A 166 9.17 -24.92 -22.17
CA SER A 166 9.20 -25.07 -23.62
C SER A 166 8.81 -23.79 -24.36
N ILE A 167 9.35 -23.68 -25.55
CA ILE A 167 8.97 -22.70 -26.56
C ILE A 167 8.61 -23.51 -27.81
N SER A 168 7.46 -23.27 -28.44
CA SER A 168 7.03 -24.00 -29.62
C SER A 168 6.47 -23.06 -30.66
N GLU A 169 6.64 -23.43 -31.94
CA GLU A 169 6.12 -22.69 -33.07
C GLU A 169 4.60 -22.57 -33.03
N GLY A 170 4.07 -21.49 -33.61
CA GLY A 170 2.64 -21.22 -33.77
C GLY A 170 2.39 -20.16 -34.82
N GLU A 171 1.14 -19.79 -35.03
CA GLU A 171 0.81 -18.65 -35.90
C GLU A 171 1.21 -17.33 -35.21
N GLY A 172 2.19 -16.61 -35.79
CA GLY A 172 2.78 -15.40 -35.19
C GLY A 172 3.89 -15.72 -34.20
N SER A 173 3.97 -14.99 -33.10
CA SER A 173 4.95 -15.27 -32.04
C SER A 173 4.74 -16.64 -31.41
N PRO A 174 5.82 -17.31 -30.92
CA PRO A 174 5.74 -18.67 -30.43
C PRO A 174 4.91 -18.79 -29.14
N ALA A 175 4.37 -19.99 -28.90
CA ALA A 175 3.88 -20.35 -27.58
C ALA A 175 5.06 -20.51 -26.61
N VAL A 176 4.90 -19.99 -25.39
CA VAL A 176 5.93 -20.04 -24.34
C VAL A 176 5.32 -20.60 -23.07
N HIS A 177 5.89 -21.67 -22.56
CA HIS A 177 5.54 -22.19 -21.24
C HIS A 177 6.83 -22.34 -20.40
N LEU A 178 7.00 -21.45 -19.43
CA LEU A 178 8.17 -21.43 -18.55
C LEU A 178 7.76 -21.43 -17.10
N THR A 179 8.45 -22.23 -16.31
CA THR A 179 8.39 -22.19 -14.84
C THR A 179 9.75 -21.82 -14.30
N GLY A 180 9.78 -21.07 -13.20
CA GLY A 180 11.05 -20.65 -12.64
C GLY A 180 11.03 -20.41 -11.14
N ALA A 181 12.24 -20.25 -10.61
CA ALA A 181 12.47 -19.95 -9.22
C ALA A 181 13.53 -18.87 -9.07
N PHE A 182 13.35 -18.03 -8.04
CA PHE A 182 14.29 -16.99 -7.64
C PHE A 182 15.04 -17.43 -6.38
N SER A 183 16.37 -17.29 -6.37
CA SER A 183 17.16 -17.42 -5.14
C SER A 183 17.05 -16.16 -4.28
N PRO A 184 17.46 -16.19 -3.01
CA PRO A 184 17.62 -14.99 -2.22
C PRO A 184 18.49 -13.94 -2.90
N MET A 185 17.98 -12.68 -2.97
CA MET A 185 18.68 -11.55 -3.61
C MET A 185 18.18 -10.21 -3.09
N PRO A 186 18.96 -9.13 -3.19
CA PRO A 186 18.46 -7.78 -2.96
C PRO A 186 17.28 -7.47 -3.89
N LEU A 187 16.23 -6.82 -3.37
CA LEU A 187 15.06 -6.46 -4.17
C LEU A 187 15.44 -5.55 -5.36
N ASP A 188 16.43 -4.67 -5.18
CA ASP A 188 16.90 -3.81 -6.26
C ASP A 188 17.56 -4.59 -7.40
N THR A 189 18.12 -5.77 -7.13
CA THR A 189 18.61 -6.69 -8.16
C THR A 189 17.43 -7.29 -8.95
N LEU A 190 16.37 -7.75 -8.25
CA LEU A 190 15.17 -8.24 -8.93
C LEU A 190 14.55 -7.17 -9.83
N LYS A 191 14.47 -5.92 -9.38
CA LYS A 191 13.94 -4.80 -10.18
C LYS A 191 14.69 -4.59 -11.50
N GLN A 192 15.98 -4.90 -11.57
CA GLN A 192 16.77 -4.84 -12.80
C GLN A 192 16.36 -5.92 -13.81
N PHE A 193 15.93 -7.09 -13.32
CA PHE A 193 15.44 -8.18 -14.16
C PHE A 193 13.97 -8.11 -14.51
N TRP A 194 13.22 -7.13 -13.95
CA TRP A 194 11.77 -7.01 -14.17
C TRP A 194 11.47 -6.30 -15.50
N PRO A 195 10.91 -7.00 -16.53
CA PRO A 195 10.62 -6.42 -17.83
C PRO A 195 9.50 -5.37 -17.77
N LYS A 196 9.56 -4.36 -18.62
CA LYS A 196 8.55 -3.28 -18.65
C LYS A 196 7.16 -3.74 -19.06
N PHE A 197 7.05 -4.74 -19.93
CA PHE A 197 5.77 -5.28 -20.37
C PHE A 197 5.05 -6.08 -19.29
N MET A 198 5.75 -6.51 -18.24
CA MET A 198 5.19 -7.27 -17.14
C MET A 198 4.77 -6.31 -16.04
N ALA A 199 3.46 -5.97 -15.96
CA ALA A 199 2.91 -5.04 -14.96
C ALA A 199 3.69 -3.71 -14.86
N GLY A 200 3.89 -3.03 -16.01
CA GLY A 200 4.79 -1.88 -16.14
C GLY A 200 4.54 -0.76 -15.11
N LYS A 201 3.28 -0.42 -14.83
CA LYS A 201 2.92 0.58 -13.81
C LYS A 201 3.28 0.13 -12.39
N ALA A 202 3.05 -1.15 -12.06
CA ALA A 202 3.46 -1.71 -10.76
C ALA A 202 5.00 -1.71 -10.62
N ARG A 203 5.73 -2.01 -11.69
CA ARG A 203 7.19 -1.90 -11.74
C ARG A 203 7.67 -0.46 -11.52
N GLU A 204 7.06 0.51 -12.16
CA GLU A 204 7.39 1.94 -11.99
C GLU A 204 7.12 2.38 -10.54
N TRP A 205 5.95 2.05 -10.02
CA TRP A 205 5.59 2.32 -8.64
C TRP A 205 6.57 1.69 -7.64
N ALA A 206 6.89 0.40 -7.80
CA ALA A 206 7.85 -0.29 -6.94
C ALA A 206 9.26 0.32 -7.04
N GLY A 207 9.66 0.77 -8.23
CA GLY A 207 10.93 1.45 -8.46
C GLY A 207 11.03 2.79 -7.74
N GLU A 208 9.94 3.56 -7.68
CA GLU A 208 9.90 4.88 -7.05
C GLU A 208 9.62 4.81 -5.53
N ARG A 209 8.79 3.85 -5.09
CA ARG A 209 8.16 3.85 -3.77
C ARG A 209 8.71 2.82 -2.80
N VAL A 210 9.39 1.78 -3.29
CA VAL A 210 9.94 0.72 -2.44
C VAL A 210 11.47 0.85 -2.39
N ARG A 211 12.03 0.93 -1.21
CA ARG A 211 13.48 1.04 -0.96
C ARG A 211 13.95 -0.15 -0.12
N GLY A 212 15.19 -0.56 -0.39
CA GLY A 212 15.80 -1.68 0.35
C GLY A 212 15.04 -2.99 0.14
N GLY A 213 15.14 -3.88 1.12
CA GLY A 213 14.47 -5.18 1.12
C GLY A 213 15.26 -6.29 0.43
N GLN A 214 14.83 -7.50 0.74
CA GLN A 214 15.37 -8.74 0.21
C GLN A 214 14.25 -9.60 -0.38
N VAL A 215 14.51 -10.22 -1.51
CA VAL A 215 13.76 -11.38 -1.97
C VAL A 215 14.34 -12.57 -1.21
N LEU A 216 13.52 -13.30 -0.47
CA LEU A 216 13.92 -14.52 0.25
C LEU A 216 13.83 -15.75 -0.65
N GLY A 217 13.04 -15.67 -1.69
CA GLY A 217 12.80 -16.67 -2.70
C GLY A 217 11.52 -16.37 -3.47
N GLY A 218 11.21 -17.21 -4.46
CA GLY A 218 9.96 -17.05 -5.18
C GLY A 218 9.87 -17.97 -6.39
N LYS A 219 8.72 -17.86 -7.06
CA LYS A 219 8.39 -18.64 -8.25
C LYS A 219 7.82 -17.74 -9.33
N VAL A 220 7.99 -18.12 -10.57
CA VAL A 220 7.35 -17.51 -11.74
C VAL A 220 6.85 -18.61 -12.67
N GLU A 221 5.69 -18.39 -13.23
CA GLU A 221 5.12 -19.18 -14.31
C GLU A 221 4.70 -18.23 -15.42
N VAL A 222 5.11 -18.54 -16.64
CA VAL A 222 4.75 -17.83 -17.86
C VAL A 222 4.09 -18.82 -18.83
N SER A 223 2.88 -18.51 -19.29
CA SER A 223 2.12 -19.33 -20.22
C SER A 223 1.50 -18.44 -21.31
N LEU A 224 2.17 -18.38 -22.45
CA LEU A 224 1.76 -17.59 -23.60
C LEU A 224 1.35 -18.50 -24.73
N LYS A 225 0.26 -18.15 -25.41
CA LYS A 225 -0.20 -18.83 -26.61
C LYS A 225 0.47 -18.22 -27.85
N PRO A 226 0.43 -18.91 -29.00
CA PRO A 226 0.90 -18.32 -30.25
C PRO A 226 0.22 -16.98 -30.53
N GLY A 227 1.01 -15.97 -30.91
CA GLY A 227 0.53 -14.61 -31.20
C GLY A 227 0.40 -13.66 -30.02
N ASP A 228 0.47 -14.13 -28.76
CA ASP A 228 0.33 -13.27 -27.58
C ASP A 228 1.44 -12.20 -27.49
N LEU A 229 2.70 -12.57 -27.79
CA LEU A 229 3.82 -11.61 -27.80
C LEU A 229 3.68 -10.57 -28.91
N ASP A 230 3.14 -10.94 -30.07
CA ASP A 230 2.86 -10.00 -31.15
C ASP A 230 1.80 -8.97 -30.77
N ALA A 231 0.76 -9.43 -30.04
CA ALA A 231 -0.26 -8.54 -29.52
C ALA A 231 0.35 -7.50 -28.55
N VAL A 232 1.23 -7.96 -27.66
CA VAL A 232 1.95 -7.08 -26.72
C VAL A 232 2.91 -6.13 -27.45
N ALA A 233 3.65 -6.61 -28.46
CA ALA A 233 4.56 -5.79 -29.26
C ALA A 233 3.82 -4.67 -30.01
N LYS A 234 2.57 -4.91 -30.42
CA LYS A 234 1.67 -3.92 -31.04
C LYS A 234 0.94 -3.02 -30.03
N GLY A 235 1.32 -3.06 -28.75
CA GLY A 235 0.71 -2.25 -27.69
C GLY A 235 -0.53 -2.88 -27.06
N GLY A 236 -0.82 -4.14 -27.33
CA GLY A 236 -1.83 -4.93 -26.64
C GLY A 236 -1.38 -5.38 -25.26
N GLU A 237 -2.27 -6.05 -24.56
CA GLU A 237 -2.05 -6.52 -23.18
C GLU A 237 -1.79 -8.02 -23.16
N LEU A 238 -1.05 -8.46 -22.11
CA LEU A 238 -0.89 -9.90 -21.85
C LEU A 238 -2.25 -10.53 -21.49
N PRO A 239 -2.48 -11.80 -21.90
CA PRO A 239 -3.64 -12.56 -21.43
C PRO A 239 -3.69 -12.63 -19.90
N PRO A 240 -4.89 -12.71 -19.31
CA PRO A 240 -5.05 -12.72 -17.84
C PRO A 240 -4.31 -13.85 -17.11
N ASP A 241 -4.10 -14.97 -17.80
CA ASP A 241 -3.44 -16.18 -17.28
C ASP A 241 -1.98 -16.32 -17.72
N ALA A 242 -1.45 -15.30 -18.41
CA ALA A 242 -0.13 -15.36 -19.03
C ALA A 242 1.03 -15.43 -18.03
N VAL A 243 0.89 -14.78 -16.87
CA VAL A 243 1.98 -14.64 -15.90
C VAL A 243 1.47 -14.82 -14.48
N ASN A 244 2.10 -15.72 -13.73
CA ASN A 244 1.92 -15.89 -12.30
C ASN A 244 3.27 -15.72 -11.60
N VAL A 245 3.32 -14.88 -10.56
CA VAL A 245 4.53 -14.63 -9.77
C VAL A 245 4.18 -14.71 -8.29
N GLU A 246 4.99 -15.42 -7.54
CA GLU A 246 4.98 -15.40 -6.08
C GLU A 246 6.37 -15.08 -5.56
N LEU A 247 6.48 -14.09 -4.68
CA LEU A 247 7.74 -13.71 -4.04
C LEU A 247 7.56 -13.62 -2.53
N ASP A 248 8.49 -14.22 -1.79
CA ASP A 248 8.67 -13.99 -0.37
C ASP A 248 9.70 -12.87 -0.20
N LEU A 249 9.30 -11.81 0.50
CA LEU A 249 10.05 -10.57 0.63
C LEU A 249 10.28 -10.24 2.11
N ALA A 250 11.30 -9.45 2.43
CA ALA A 250 11.52 -8.95 3.79
C ALA A 250 12.23 -7.59 3.81
N GLY A 251 11.97 -6.81 4.86
CA GLY A 251 12.76 -5.64 5.22
C GLY A 251 12.66 -4.48 4.24
N MET A 252 11.47 -4.21 3.68
CA MET A 252 11.25 -3.11 2.75
C MET A 252 10.82 -1.84 3.48
N ASP A 253 11.25 -0.69 2.98
CA ASP A 253 10.69 0.63 3.28
C ASP A 253 9.75 1.03 2.14
N ILE A 254 8.43 1.13 2.42
CA ILE A 254 7.39 1.41 1.43
C ILE A 254 6.82 2.81 1.64
N THR A 255 7.03 3.70 0.67
CA THR A 255 6.41 5.02 0.63
C THR A 255 5.04 4.93 -0.05
N TYR A 256 4.00 4.64 0.72
CA TYR A 256 2.64 4.45 0.22
C TYR A 256 1.96 5.75 -0.26
N ILE A 257 2.20 6.86 0.44
CA ILE A 257 1.79 8.22 0.05
C ILE A 257 3.02 9.13 0.13
N PRO A 258 3.28 9.98 -0.88
CA PRO A 258 4.40 10.93 -0.84
C PRO A 258 4.36 11.83 0.41
N LYS A 259 5.54 12.15 0.94
CA LYS A 259 5.74 12.97 2.15
C LYS A 259 5.33 12.32 3.46
N LEU A 260 4.55 11.23 3.48
CA LEU A 260 4.32 10.47 4.70
C LEU A 260 5.53 9.61 5.06
N PRO A 261 5.77 9.36 6.35
CA PRO A 261 6.79 8.42 6.80
C PRO A 261 6.56 7.03 6.17
N PRO A 262 7.61 6.33 5.73
CA PRO A 262 7.46 5.04 5.10
C PRO A 262 7.00 3.96 6.09
N VAL A 263 6.29 2.97 5.57
CA VAL A 263 6.07 1.70 6.29
C VAL A 263 7.33 0.86 6.19
N ARG A 264 7.89 0.48 7.31
CA ARG A 264 8.95 -0.52 7.42
C ARG A 264 8.34 -1.88 7.62
N THR A 265 8.56 -2.79 6.68
CA THR A 265 7.97 -4.11 6.73
C THR A 265 8.93 -5.11 7.39
N GLY A 266 8.35 -6.12 8.07
CA GLY A 266 9.01 -7.39 8.30
C GLY A 266 8.96 -8.25 7.05
N ASP A 267 8.42 -9.47 7.18
CA ASP A 267 8.14 -10.35 6.06
C ASP A 267 6.94 -9.83 5.23
N ALA A 268 6.98 -10.12 3.94
CA ALA A 268 5.88 -9.80 3.04
C ALA A 268 5.79 -10.84 1.91
N LYS A 269 4.59 -11.00 1.36
CA LYS A 269 4.37 -11.88 0.20
C LYS A 269 3.77 -11.10 -0.95
N LEU A 270 4.45 -11.08 -2.08
CA LEU A 270 3.95 -10.50 -3.33
C LEU A 270 3.38 -11.61 -4.21
N ARG A 271 2.22 -11.37 -4.79
CA ARG A 271 1.60 -12.22 -5.81
C ARG A 271 1.13 -11.39 -6.99
N VAL A 272 1.43 -11.91 -8.18
CA VAL A 272 0.78 -11.51 -9.42
C VAL A 272 0.08 -12.74 -9.94
N THR A 273 -1.23 -12.71 -10.06
CA THR A 273 -2.03 -13.84 -10.54
C THR A 273 -3.00 -13.32 -11.58
N GLY A 274 -2.71 -13.62 -12.83
CA GLY A 274 -3.46 -13.07 -13.93
C GLY A 274 -3.34 -11.54 -13.97
N LEU A 275 -4.46 -10.85 -13.77
CA LEU A 275 -4.52 -9.38 -13.76
C LEU A 275 -4.43 -8.78 -12.36
N GLU A 276 -4.42 -9.59 -11.33
CA GLU A 276 -4.39 -9.15 -9.93
C GLU A 276 -2.94 -8.98 -9.45
N PHE A 277 -2.71 -7.91 -8.72
CA PHE A 277 -1.47 -7.69 -7.99
C PHE A 277 -1.77 -7.55 -6.51
N ALA A 278 -1.11 -8.33 -5.67
CA ALA A 278 -1.29 -8.28 -4.23
C ALA A 278 0.06 -8.29 -3.50
N VAL A 279 0.16 -7.51 -2.43
CA VAL A 279 1.25 -7.58 -1.46
C VAL A 279 0.64 -7.71 -0.07
N ASP A 280 0.85 -8.84 0.58
CA ASP A 280 0.43 -9.08 1.96
C ASP A 280 1.62 -8.79 2.88
N ILE A 281 1.38 -7.97 3.91
CA ILE A 281 2.36 -7.52 4.90
C ILE A 281 1.79 -7.87 6.28
N PRO A 282 2.12 -9.06 6.85
CA PRO A 282 1.58 -9.47 8.15
C PRO A 282 1.89 -8.49 9.26
N GLU A 283 3.12 -7.96 9.28
CA GLU A 283 3.60 -7.01 10.28
C GLU A 283 4.47 -5.92 9.65
N GLY A 284 4.30 -4.71 10.16
CA GLY A 284 5.09 -3.55 9.79
C GLY A 284 5.00 -2.46 10.83
N LYS A 285 5.72 -1.37 10.62
CA LYS A 285 5.65 -0.20 11.50
C LYS A 285 5.93 1.09 10.75
N ILE A 286 5.35 2.17 11.28
CA ILE A 286 5.66 3.53 10.88
C ILE A 286 6.40 4.19 12.04
N ILE A 287 7.58 4.76 11.76
CA ILE A 287 8.33 5.58 12.72
C ILE A 287 8.15 7.03 12.34
N LEU A 288 7.57 7.80 13.25
CA LEU A 288 7.25 9.20 13.07
C LEU A 288 8.47 10.10 13.39
N PRO A 289 8.51 11.36 12.93
CA PRO A 289 9.59 12.29 13.23
C PRO A 289 9.81 12.54 14.72
N SER A 290 8.76 12.44 15.54
CA SER A 290 8.85 12.50 17.01
C SER A 290 9.47 11.25 17.64
N ASN A 291 9.83 10.24 16.83
CA ASN A 291 10.26 8.91 17.26
C ASN A 291 9.14 8.06 17.92
N ARG A 292 7.87 8.46 17.76
CA ARG A 292 6.73 7.60 18.10
C ARG A 292 6.58 6.53 17.04
N GLU A 293 6.08 5.36 17.43
CA GLU A 293 5.85 4.25 16.53
C GLU A 293 4.35 3.92 16.45
N LEU A 294 3.91 3.54 15.25
CA LEU A 294 2.64 2.86 15.00
C LEU A 294 2.95 1.48 14.47
N ALA A 295 2.46 0.45 15.14
CA ALA A 295 2.50 -0.91 14.64
C ALA A 295 1.41 -1.10 13.59
N LEU A 296 1.73 -1.84 12.53
CA LEU A 296 0.80 -2.23 11.49
C LEU A 296 0.69 -3.75 11.45
N ARG A 297 -0.53 -4.24 11.33
CA ARG A 297 -0.83 -5.68 11.23
C ARG A 297 -1.81 -5.92 10.09
N GLU A 298 -1.78 -7.13 9.55
CA GLU A 298 -2.70 -7.56 8.48
C GLU A 298 -2.71 -6.61 7.28
N GLY A 299 -1.54 -6.00 6.97
CA GLY A 299 -1.41 -5.09 5.87
C GLY A 299 -1.59 -5.81 4.54
N ARG A 300 -2.38 -5.22 3.63
CA ARG A 300 -2.54 -5.71 2.27
C ARG A 300 -2.62 -4.53 1.31
N PHE A 301 -1.86 -4.62 0.23
CA PHE A 301 -2.02 -3.77 -0.94
C PHE A 301 -2.53 -4.63 -2.09
N PHE A 302 -3.59 -4.21 -2.77
CA PHE A 302 -4.26 -4.99 -3.79
C PHE A 302 -4.67 -4.12 -4.98
N ILE A 303 -4.35 -4.57 -6.18
CA ILE A 303 -4.83 -4.00 -7.44
C ILE A 303 -5.64 -5.09 -8.14
N PRO A 304 -6.96 -4.95 -8.28
CA PRO A 304 -7.83 -6.00 -8.83
C PRO A 304 -7.70 -6.18 -10.34
N ASP A 305 -7.30 -5.15 -11.07
CA ASP A 305 -7.13 -5.21 -12.51
C ASP A 305 -5.99 -4.28 -12.97
N LEU A 306 -4.87 -4.90 -13.35
CA LEU A 306 -3.66 -4.21 -13.82
C LEU A 306 -3.86 -3.47 -15.16
N ARG A 307 -4.96 -3.70 -15.89
CA ARG A 307 -5.25 -3.05 -17.18
C ARG A 307 -5.89 -1.68 -17.03
N GLN A 308 -6.54 -1.41 -15.89
CA GLN A 308 -7.22 -0.14 -15.67
C GLN A 308 -6.25 1.04 -15.77
N ASP A 309 -6.73 2.18 -16.33
CA ASP A 309 -5.98 3.42 -16.40
C ASP A 309 -6.84 4.62 -15.96
N PRO A 310 -6.59 5.25 -14.79
CA PRO A 310 -5.61 4.81 -13.78
C PRO A 310 -6.04 3.53 -13.07
N GLN A 311 -5.04 2.71 -12.70
CA GLN A 311 -5.28 1.54 -11.87
C GLN A 311 -5.84 1.99 -10.50
N GLN A 312 -6.72 1.18 -9.92
CA GLN A 312 -7.25 1.40 -8.58
C GLN A 312 -6.49 0.49 -7.61
N GLY A 313 -5.89 1.09 -6.59
CA GLY A 313 -5.25 0.38 -5.50
C GLY A 313 -6.13 0.39 -4.25
N GLU A 314 -6.20 -0.76 -3.58
CA GLU A 314 -6.80 -0.90 -2.27
C GLU A 314 -5.69 -1.19 -1.25
N ILE A 315 -5.64 -0.40 -0.17
CA ILE A 315 -4.76 -0.62 0.97
C ILE A 315 -5.63 -0.91 2.18
N SER A 316 -5.47 -2.05 2.81
CA SER A 316 -6.13 -2.39 4.06
C SER A 316 -5.10 -2.76 5.13
N PHE A 317 -5.34 -2.35 6.37
CA PHE A 317 -4.45 -2.64 7.50
C PHE A 317 -5.14 -2.43 8.84
N THR A 318 -4.60 -3.04 9.87
CA THR A 318 -4.86 -2.74 11.27
C THR A 318 -3.67 -1.96 11.83
N ALA A 319 -3.91 -0.82 12.47
CA ALA A 319 -2.88 -0.01 13.12
C ALA A 319 -3.13 0.05 14.62
N ASP A 320 -2.07 -0.06 15.41
CA ASP A 320 -2.12 0.10 16.87
C ASP A 320 -0.94 0.90 17.39
N GLY A 321 -1.20 1.66 18.46
CA GLY A 321 -0.17 2.48 19.10
C GLY A 321 -0.73 3.56 20.01
N ALA A 322 0.12 4.51 20.38
CA ALA A 322 -0.31 5.69 21.11
C ALA A 322 -1.24 6.56 20.24
N THR A 323 -2.36 7.03 20.80
CA THR A 323 -3.29 7.93 20.07
C THR A 323 -2.56 9.15 19.51
N ALA A 324 -1.62 9.73 20.28
CA ALA A 324 -0.79 10.84 19.81
C ALA A 324 0.05 10.51 18.56
N ALA A 325 0.50 9.26 18.40
CA ALA A 325 1.22 8.83 17.21
C ALA A 325 0.29 8.77 15.98
N ALA A 326 -0.92 8.22 16.14
CA ALA A 326 -1.90 8.20 15.07
C ALA A 326 -2.27 9.61 14.61
N LEU A 327 -2.49 10.54 15.55
CA LEU A 327 -2.80 11.94 15.25
C LEU A 327 -1.62 12.68 14.61
N GLU A 328 -0.38 12.40 15.02
CA GLU A 328 0.83 12.94 14.39
C GLU A 328 0.92 12.51 12.93
N LEU A 329 0.63 11.23 12.61
CA LEU A 329 0.58 10.75 11.24
C LEU A 329 -0.47 11.50 10.42
N LEU A 330 -1.66 11.71 10.99
CA LEU A 330 -2.75 12.44 10.36
C LEU A 330 -2.49 13.96 10.20
N ASP A 331 -1.55 14.53 10.96
CA ASP A 331 -1.12 15.93 10.84
C ASP A 331 -0.08 16.16 9.74
N HIS A 332 0.60 15.09 9.30
CA HIS A 332 1.57 15.19 8.21
C HIS A 332 0.92 15.51 6.86
N GLU A 333 1.62 16.30 6.05
CA GLU A 333 1.23 16.51 4.64
C GLU A 333 1.34 15.18 3.86
N PRO A 334 0.40 14.88 2.95
CA PRO A 334 -0.67 15.75 2.45
C PRO A 334 -1.99 15.67 3.26
N LEU A 335 -2.02 14.93 4.37
CA LEU A 335 -3.25 14.72 5.14
C LEU A 335 -3.68 15.99 5.90
N GLY A 336 -2.84 16.53 6.78
CA GLY A 336 -3.04 17.82 7.44
C GLY A 336 -4.32 17.97 8.29
N TYR A 337 -4.91 16.85 8.72
CA TYR A 337 -6.23 16.85 9.38
C TYR A 337 -6.27 17.60 10.70
N MET A 338 -5.17 17.57 11.46
CA MET A 338 -5.17 18.15 12.80
C MET A 338 -5.32 19.67 12.79
N LYS A 339 -4.87 20.33 11.72
CA LYS A 339 -5.10 21.76 11.51
C LYS A 339 -6.60 22.08 11.39
N THR A 340 -7.35 21.22 10.71
CA THR A 340 -8.81 21.36 10.52
C THR A 340 -9.57 21.01 11.79
N VAL A 341 -9.10 20.04 12.57
CA VAL A 341 -9.74 19.60 13.82
C VAL A 341 -9.42 20.54 14.98
N GLY A 342 -8.30 21.29 14.90
CA GLY A 342 -7.85 22.22 15.94
C GLY A 342 -7.35 21.51 17.21
N VAL A 343 -6.84 20.29 17.06
CA VAL A 343 -6.29 19.47 18.15
C VAL A 343 -4.81 19.23 17.90
N LYS A 344 -3.98 19.43 18.90
CA LYS A 344 -2.56 19.11 18.83
C LYS A 344 -2.33 17.66 19.26
N PRO A 345 -1.56 16.86 18.54
CA PRO A 345 -1.28 15.47 18.91
C PRO A 345 -0.76 15.31 20.34
N ASP A 346 0.06 16.24 20.82
CA ASP A 346 0.64 16.20 22.17
C ASP A 346 -0.38 16.44 23.29
N ASN A 347 -1.54 16.98 22.97
CA ASN A 347 -2.61 17.20 23.93
C ASN A 347 -3.52 15.97 24.10
N ILE A 348 -3.28 14.92 23.31
CA ILE A 348 -4.09 13.70 23.31
C ILE A 348 -3.25 12.53 23.77
N GLY A 349 -3.74 11.78 24.75
CA GLY A 349 -3.13 10.56 25.26
C GLY A 349 -4.07 9.36 25.15
N GLY A 350 -3.57 8.21 25.60
CA GLY A 350 -4.23 6.92 25.47
C GLY A 350 -3.66 6.08 24.35
N THR A 351 -4.30 4.95 24.07
CA THR A 351 -3.95 4.02 22.99
C THR A 351 -5.08 3.92 21.99
N ALA A 352 -4.73 3.67 20.75
CA ALA A 352 -5.70 3.48 19.68
C ALA A 352 -5.38 2.20 18.91
N GLU A 353 -6.40 1.40 18.62
CA GLU A 353 -6.35 0.30 17.67
C GLU A 353 -7.46 0.51 16.64
N GLY A 354 -7.11 0.40 15.34
CA GLY A 354 -8.09 0.65 14.31
C GLY A 354 -7.80 -0.13 13.03
N ARG A 355 -8.87 -0.44 12.28
CA ARG A 355 -8.82 -1.06 10.96
C ARG A 355 -9.24 -0.04 9.91
N PHE A 356 -8.46 0.06 8.84
CA PHE A 356 -8.65 1.04 7.78
C PHE A 356 -8.56 0.40 6.41
N THR A 357 -9.34 0.92 5.48
CA THR A 357 -9.28 0.61 4.05
C THR A 357 -9.23 1.93 3.28
N LEU A 358 -8.26 2.04 2.38
CA LEU A 358 -8.08 3.17 1.49
C LEU A 358 -8.19 2.69 0.05
N LEU A 359 -9.01 3.34 -0.74
CA LEU A 359 -9.06 3.18 -2.20
C LEU A 359 -8.45 4.42 -2.83
N LEU A 360 -7.49 4.25 -3.71
CA LEU A 360 -6.78 5.36 -4.33
C LEU A 360 -6.39 5.04 -5.78
N PRO A 361 -6.38 6.05 -6.68
CA PRO A 361 -5.85 5.88 -8.02
C PRO A 361 -4.32 5.78 -7.97
N MET A 362 -3.74 4.86 -8.73
CA MET A 362 -2.30 4.64 -8.82
C MET A 362 -1.65 5.67 -9.77
N THR A 363 -1.69 6.94 -9.37
CA THR A 363 -1.10 8.07 -10.10
C THR A 363 0.08 8.66 -9.31
N ARG A 364 0.91 9.51 -9.95
CA ARG A 364 2.05 10.16 -9.28
C ARG A 364 1.61 11.13 -8.20
N ASP A 365 0.61 11.94 -8.49
CA ASP A 365 0.15 13.05 -7.65
C ASP A 365 -1.25 12.72 -7.14
N VAL A 366 -1.32 11.89 -6.09
CA VAL A 366 -2.58 11.57 -5.41
C VAL A 366 -2.82 12.61 -4.33
N GLU A 367 -3.94 13.32 -4.43
CA GLU A 367 -4.42 14.21 -3.39
C GLU A 367 -5.43 13.47 -2.49
N PHE A 368 -5.61 13.98 -1.27
CA PHE A 368 -6.55 13.34 -0.33
C PHE A 368 -7.99 13.24 -0.88
N LYS A 369 -8.44 14.25 -1.62
CA LYS A 369 -9.78 14.26 -2.26
C LYS A 369 -9.98 13.12 -3.27
N ASP A 370 -8.88 12.53 -3.78
CA ASP A 370 -8.91 11.44 -4.76
C ASP A 370 -8.95 10.07 -4.08
N MET A 371 -8.81 10.04 -2.74
CA MET A 371 -8.82 8.82 -1.94
C MET A 371 -10.16 8.63 -1.26
N LYS A 372 -10.60 7.37 -1.19
CA LYS A 372 -11.73 6.98 -0.37
C LYS A 372 -11.20 6.28 0.87
N VAL A 373 -11.54 6.81 2.02
CA VAL A 373 -11.11 6.29 3.32
C VAL A 373 -12.32 5.73 4.06
N ASN A 374 -12.19 4.53 4.57
CA ASN A 374 -13.15 3.92 5.47
C ASN A 374 -12.40 3.23 6.60
N GLY A 375 -12.84 3.41 7.84
CA GLY A 375 -12.18 2.78 8.95
C GLY A 375 -12.92 2.97 10.26
N SER A 376 -12.53 2.14 11.21
CA SER A 376 -12.98 2.23 12.59
C SER A 376 -11.79 2.07 13.53
N ALA A 377 -11.81 2.79 14.64
CA ALA A 377 -10.80 2.69 15.69
C ALA A 377 -11.46 2.72 17.06
N ARG A 378 -10.84 2.03 18.01
CA ARG A 378 -11.17 2.12 19.41
C ARG A 378 -10.01 2.80 20.16
N LEU A 379 -10.35 3.85 20.87
CA LEU A 379 -9.44 4.55 21.75
C LEU A 379 -9.69 4.08 23.17
N GLU A 380 -8.63 3.77 23.91
CA GLU A 380 -8.70 3.39 25.31
C GLU A 380 -7.86 4.34 26.16
N ASN A 381 -8.30 4.56 27.42
CA ASN A 381 -7.69 5.52 28.33
C ASN A 381 -7.55 6.91 27.70
N ALA A 382 -8.57 7.35 26.98
CA ALA A 382 -8.57 8.61 26.22
C ALA A 382 -8.30 9.80 27.14
N ILE A 383 -7.25 10.55 26.87
CA ILE A 383 -6.88 11.78 27.56
C ILE A 383 -6.93 12.91 26.55
N ALA A 384 -7.55 14.03 26.93
CA ALA A 384 -7.54 15.25 26.11
C ALA A 384 -7.43 16.45 27.04
N THR A 385 -6.34 17.23 26.90
CA THR A 385 -6.07 18.43 27.71
C THR A 385 -5.98 19.66 26.81
N GLY A 386 -6.62 20.76 27.25
CA GLY A 386 -6.58 22.02 26.51
C GLY A 386 -7.23 22.00 25.12
N VAL A 387 -8.08 21.02 24.82
CA VAL A 387 -8.83 20.92 23.56
C VAL A 387 -10.11 21.76 23.63
N VAL A 388 -10.77 21.72 24.77
CA VAL A 388 -11.92 22.55 25.12
C VAL A 388 -11.61 23.26 26.42
N GLU A 389 -11.82 24.60 26.42
CA GLU A 389 -11.52 25.40 27.60
C GLU A 389 -12.34 24.97 28.83
N GLY A 390 -11.63 24.57 29.88
CA GLY A 390 -12.23 24.12 31.13
C GLY A 390 -12.77 22.69 31.14
N VAL A 391 -12.59 21.94 30.04
CA VAL A 391 -13.02 20.54 29.93
C VAL A 391 -11.83 19.66 29.56
N ASP A 392 -11.22 19.03 30.56
CA ASP A 392 -10.16 18.02 30.35
C ASP A 392 -10.73 16.62 30.52
N VAL A 393 -10.52 15.78 29.52
CA VAL A 393 -10.82 14.34 29.55
C VAL A 393 -9.63 13.61 30.21
N GLN A 394 -9.91 12.78 31.21
CA GLN A 394 -8.89 12.11 32.04
C GLN A 394 -8.95 10.58 31.94
N GLY A 395 -9.65 10.05 31.01
CA GLY A 395 -9.82 8.62 30.79
C GLY A 395 -11.11 8.33 30.05
N GLY A 396 -11.26 7.09 29.63
CA GLY A 396 -12.45 6.63 28.94
C GLY A 396 -12.12 5.77 27.73
N ALA A 397 -13.18 5.32 27.04
CA ALA A 397 -13.08 4.58 25.81
C ALA A 397 -13.99 5.21 24.75
N LEU A 398 -13.47 5.40 23.55
CA LEU A 398 -14.18 5.98 22.42
C LEU A 398 -14.13 5.05 21.23
N ASP A 399 -15.26 4.84 20.59
CA ASP A 399 -15.35 4.25 19.26
C ASP A 399 -15.34 5.39 18.22
N VAL A 400 -14.41 5.30 17.27
CA VAL A 400 -14.22 6.29 16.21
C VAL A 400 -14.45 5.63 14.87
N ASN A 401 -15.32 6.22 14.05
CA ASN A 401 -15.55 5.80 12.68
C ASN A 401 -15.13 6.93 11.74
N VAL A 402 -14.45 6.58 10.66
CA VAL A 402 -14.00 7.51 9.63
C VAL A 402 -14.54 7.05 8.30
N SER A 403 -15.15 7.96 7.56
CA SER A 403 -15.62 7.78 6.19
C SER A 403 -15.04 8.87 5.28
N GLU A 404 -15.37 8.84 4.01
CA GLU A 404 -15.02 9.91 3.05
C GLU A 404 -15.60 11.29 3.47
N GLN A 405 -16.69 11.32 4.23
CA GLN A 405 -17.46 12.52 4.51
C GLN A 405 -17.31 13.02 5.93
N ALA A 406 -17.06 12.12 6.89
CA ALA A 406 -17.12 12.46 8.31
C ALA A 406 -16.22 11.55 9.18
N LEU A 407 -15.85 12.12 10.32
CA LEU A 407 -15.38 11.39 11.50
C LEU A 407 -16.48 11.43 12.55
N ASP A 408 -16.82 10.30 13.12
CA ASP A 408 -17.75 10.15 14.24
C ASP A 408 -17.01 9.49 15.42
N ALA A 409 -17.03 10.14 16.60
CA ALA A 409 -16.42 9.63 17.82
C ALA A 409 -17.45 9.62 18.95
N LYS A 410 -17.69 8.44 19.53
CA LYS A 410 -18.67 8.24 20.59
C LYS A 410 -18.11 7.32 21.68
N GLY A 411 -18.49 7.59 22.93
CA GLY A 411 -18.16 6.69 24.04
C GLY A 411 -18.19 7.35 25.40
N GLU A 412 -17.68 6.62 26.36
CA GLU A 412 -17.61 7.08 27.75
C GLU A 412 -16.27 7.76 28.05
N ILE A 413 -16.32 8.88 28.72
CA ILE A 413 -15.16 9.67 29.14
C ILE A 413 -15.27 10.04 30.63
N MET A 414 -14.13 10.41 31.21
CA MET A 414 -14.06 10.93 32.57
C MET A 414 -13.64 12.40 32.57
N ILE A 415 -14.41 13.26 33.23
CA ILE A 415 -14.09 14.68 33.42
C ILE A 415 -14.03 14.96 34.91
N LYS A 416 -12.84 15.31 35.43
CA LYS A 416 -12.59 15.49 36.89
C LYS A 416 -13.15 14.34 37.74
N GLY A 417 -13.03 13.10 37.24
CA GLY A 417 -13.55 11.91 37.91
C GLY A 417 -15.08 11.76 37.88
N VAL A 418 -15.77 12.46 36.99
CA VAL A 418 -17.20 12.32 36.74
C VAL A 418 -17.40 11.60 35.40
N PRO A 419 -18.14 10.47 35.35
CA PRO A 419 -18.48 9.80 34.10
C PRO A 419 -19.37 10.66 33.24
N ALA A 420 -19.05 10.72 31.95
CA ALA A 420 -19.84 11.41 30.94
C ALA A 420 -19.79 10.64 29.62
N THR A 421 -20.76 10.87 28.74
CA THR A 421 -20.79 10.35 27.38
C THR A 421 -20.43 11.47 26.40
N LEU A 422 -19.44 11.19 25.54
CA LEU A 422 -19.07 12.06 24.43
C LEU A 422 -19.76 11.60 23.14
N SER A 423 -20.28 12.52 22.36
CA SER A 423 -20.67 12.33 20.98
C SER A 423 -20.14 13.49 20.16
N TRP A 424 -19.25 13.21 19.22
CA TRP A 424 -18.62 14.20 18.37
C TRP A 424 -18.64 13.71 16.94
N GLU A 425 -19.21 14.52 16.07
CA GLU A 425 -19.20 14.34 14.62
C GLU A 425 -18.46 15.51 13.98
N ARG A 426 -17.58 15.20 13.04
CA ARG A 426 -16.85 16.20 12.26
C ARG A 426 -17.05 15.94 10.78
N LEU A 427 -17.74 16.84 10.10
CA LEU A 427 -17.95 16.76 8.65
C LEU A 427 -16.74 17.34 7.92
N PHE A 428 -16.15 16.55 7.02
CA PHE A 428 -15.01 16.97 6.23
C PHE A 428 -15.30 18.00 5.20
N PHE A 429 -15.23 18.85 4.69
CA PHE A 429 -15.66 19.80 3.65
C PHE A 429 -16.81 20.70 4.06
N THR A 430 -17.12 20.78 5.36
CA THR A 430 -18.15 21.65 5.89
C THR A 430 -17.52 22.79 6.68
N PRO A 431 -17.92 24.06 6.49
CA PRO A 431 -17.42 25.21 7.26
C PRO A 431 -17.63 25.05 8.78
N GLU A 432 -16.80 25.72 9.58
CA GLU A 432 -16.81 25.61 11.05
C GLU A 432 -18.16 25.97 11.68
N ASP A 433 -18.80 27.03 11.20
CA ASP A 433 -20.09 27.52 11.67
C ASP A 433 -21.25 26.55 11.44
N ARG A 434 -21.08 25.60 10.52
CA ARG A 434 -22.07 24.57 10.16
C ARG A 434 -21.74 23.18 10.69
N GLN A 435 -20.66 23.03 11.45
CA GLN A 435 -20.31 21.76 12.07
C GLN A 435 -21.33 21.38 13.15
N PRO A 436 -21.66 20.08 13.29
CA PRO A 436 -22.41 19.58 14.42
C PRO A 436 -21.72 19.95 15.75
N PRO A 437 -22.46 20.28 16.82
CA PRO A 437 -21.87 20.55 18.11
C PRO A 437 -21.26 19.29 18.72
N ILE A 438 -20.13 19.46 19.44
CA ILE A 438 -19.65 18.41 20.34
C ILE A 438 -20.65 18.32 21.51
N ARG A 439 -21.15 17.12 21.77
CA ARG A 439 -22.12 16.87 22.83
C ARG A 439 -21.47 16.06 23.95
N ILE A 440 -21.55 16.56 25.17
CA ILE A 440 -21.11 15.87 26.39
C ILE A 440 -22.30 15.76 27.32
N SER A 441 -22.71 14.53 27.68
CA SER A 441 -23.86 14.29 28.55
C SER A 441 -23.42 13.58 29.83
N ALA A 442 -23.92 14.00 30.98
CA ALA A 442 -23.63 13.40 32.27
C ALA A 442 -24.84 13.44 33.19
N LEU A 443 -24.92 12.50 34.12
CA LEU A 443 -25.87 12.54 35.24
C LEU A 443 -25.21 13.16 36.47
N LEU A 444 -25.56 14.40 36.78
CA LEU A 444 -24.98 15.15 37.89
C LEU A 444 -25.81 15.00 39.16
N ASN A 445 -25.36 14.19 40.10
CA ASN A 445 -25.86 14.17 41.47
C ASN A 445 -25.07 15.15 42.38
N GLU A 446 -25.40 15.26 43.67
CA GLU A 446 -24.73 16.15 44.61
C GLU A 446 -23.22 15.98 44.63
N GLN A 447 -22.75 14.72 44.68
CA GLN A 447 -21.31 14.38 44.76
C GLN A 447 -20.58 14.75 43.49
N THR A 448 -21.19 14.50 42.33
CA THR A 448 -20.57 14.81 41.01
C THR A 448 -20.55 16.31 40.77
N ARG A 449 -21.56 17.06 41.20
CA ARG A 449 -21.55 18.53 41.18
C ARG A 449 -20.41 19.11 42.05
N ASP A 450 -20.22 18.56 43.28
CA ASP A 450 -19.11 18.99 44.15
C ASP A 450 -17.74 18.71 43.50
N LYS A 451 -17.53 17.55 42.87
CA LYS A 451 -16.30 17.22 42.14
C LYS A 451 -16.04 18.21 41.00
N LEU A 452 -17.07 18.63 40.28
CA LEU A 452 -16.95 19.61 39.21
C LEU A 452 -16.78 21.05 39.71
N GLY A 453 -16.95 21.29 41.04
CA GLY A 453 -16.89 22.62 41.64
C GLY A 453 -18.21 23.40 41.52
N ILE A 454 -19.32 22.74 41.16
CA ILE A 454 -20.65 23.36 40.98
C ILE A 454 -21.34 23.43 42.35
N LYS A 455 -21.31 24.60 43.00
CA LYS A 455 -21.75 24.81 44.37
C LYS A 455 -23.24 25.17 44.49
N VAL A 456 -24.12 24.37 43.86
CA VAL A 456 -25.60 24.64 43.83
C VAL A 456 -26.41 23.64 44.69
N ASN A 457 -25.77 22.78 45.47
CA ASN A 457 -26.44 21.70 46.23
C ASN A 457 -27.41 22.25 47.31
N HIS A 458 -27.28 23.50 47.74
CA HIS A 458 -28.20 24.18 48.63
C HIS A 458 -29.48 24.63 47.89
N LEU A 459 -29.45 24.79 46.57
CA LEU A 459 -30.59 25.19 45.73
C LEU A 459 -31.22 24.00 44.99
N VAL A 460 -30.41 22.92 44.71
CA VAL A 460 -30.85 21.82 43.89
C VAL A 460 -30.45 20.48 44.54
N ARG A 461 -31.42 19.64 44.84
CA ARG A 461 -31.22 18.30 45.37
C ARG A 461 -31.72 17.22 44.43
N GLY A 462 -30.91 16.21 44.21
CA GLY A 462 -31.23 15.09 43.32
C GLY A 462 -30.46 15.12 42.00
N PRO A 463 -30.70 14.13 41.10
CA PRO A 463 -29.97 13.96 39.85
C PRO A 463 -30.41 14.95 38.81
N LEU A 464 -29.43 15.47 38.06
CA LEU A 464 -29.62 16.35 36.91
C LEU A 464 -29.04 15.69 35.65
N PRO A 465 -29.83 15.12 34.77
CA PRO A 465 -29.39 14.83 33.41
C PRO A 465 -28.96 16.13 32.72
N THR A 466 -27.68 16.23 32.41
CA THR A 466 -27.06 17.47 31.91
C THR A 466 -26.38 17.22 30.60
N THR A 467 -26.54 18.12 29.63
CA THR A 467 -25.86 18.09 28.33
C THR A 467 -25.13 19.42 28.11
N ILE A 468 -23.86 19.35 27.76
CA ILE A 468 -23.06 20.47 27.31
C ILE A 468 -22.91 20.36 25.80
N LEU A 469 -23.20 21.46 25.11
CA LEU A 469 -23.00 21.61 23.67
C LEU A 469 -21.87 22.61 23.41
N ILE A 470 -20.86 22.18 22.64
CA ILE A 470 -19.72 23.02 22.30
C ILE A 470 -19.74 23.24 20.79
N LYS A 471 -19.74 24.49 20.34
CA LYS A 471 -19.69 24.92 18.95
C LYS A 471 -18.46 25.78 18.73
N ARG A 472 -18.01 25.86 17.46
CA ARG A 472 -16.98 26.81 17.01
C ARG A 472 -17.61 27.70 15.95
N ASP A 473 -17.26 28.96 15.95
CA ASP A 473 -17.63 29.90 14.87
C ASP A 473 -16.58 29.89 13.74
N GLU A 474 -16.81 30.70 12.72
CA GLU A 474 -15.89 30.83 11.56
C GLU A 474 -14.48 31.28 11.96
N THR A 475 -14.31 31.93 13.09
CA THR A 475 -13.01 32.39 13.61
C THR A 475 -12.29 31.31 14.44
N GLY A 476 -12.98 30.19 14.73
CA GLY A 476 -12.52 29.13 15.61
C GLY A 476 -12.79 29.41 17.10
N ALA A 477 -13.46 30.52 17.44
CA ALA A 477 -13.86 30.81 18.81
C ALA A 477 -14.92 29.81 19.29
N GLN A 478 -14.72 29.30 20.52
CA GLN A 478 -15.61 28.30 21.10
C GLN A 478 -16.75 28.96 21.85
N SER A 479 -17.97 28.49 21.62
CA SER A 479 -19.15 28.79 22.43
C SER A 479 -19.61 27.51 23.14
N MET A 480 -20.07 27.64 24.37
CA MET A 480 -20.50 26.52 25.20
C MET A 480 -21.88 26.82 25.75
N SER A 481 -22.83 25.92 25.56
CA SER A 481 -24.15 25.99 26.19
C SER A 481 -24.40 24.74 27.04
N LEU A 482 -25.16 24.92 28.12
CA LEU A 482 -25.58 23.86 29.01
C LEU A 482 -27.09 23.75 29.05
N GLU A 483 -27.57 22.52 28.97
CA GLU A 483 -28.98 22.17 29.19
C GLU A 483 -29.07 21.11 30.27
N ALA A 484 -29.98 21.24 31.24
CA ALA A 484 -30.22 20.21 32.24
C ALA A 484 -31.72 20.03 32.51
N ASP A 485 -32.10 18.75 32.69
CA ASP A 485 -33.45 18.38 33.11
C ASP A 485 -33.53 18.45 34.65
N LEU A 486 -34.40 19.31 35.16
CA LEU A 486 -34.65 19.52 36.57
C LEU A 486 -35.85 18.73 37.09
N SER A 487 -36.54 17.95 36.24
CA SER A 487 -37.76 17.22 36.60
C SER A 487 -37.53 16.23 37.75
N GLY A 488 -36.35 15.53 37.75
CA GLY A 488 -35.94 14.59 38.80
C GLY A 488 -35.41 15.23 40.06
N ALA A 489 -35.21 16.55 40.11
CA ALA A 489 -34.62 17.28 41.22
C ALA A 489 -35.63 18.09 41.98
N GLU A 490 -35.36 18.33 43.28
CA GLU A 490 -36.02 19.32 44.09
C GLU A 490 -35.30 20.66 43.95
N LEU A 491 -36.03 21.76 43.67
CA LEU A 491 -35.47 23.10 43.66
C LEU A 491 -35.92 23.84 44.94
N ILE A 492 -34.99 24.50 45.62
CA ILE A 492 -35.23 25.12 46.92
C ILE A 492 -34.81 26.60 46.85
N PHE A 493 -35.77 27.49 46.84
CA PHE A 493 -35.55 28.92 46.94
C PHE A 493 -36.05 29.38 48.32
N GLY A 494 -35.37 28.92 49.38
CA GLY A 494 -35.80 29.08 50.76
C GLY A 494 -36.05 30.54 51.20
N ASN A 495 -35.25 31.48 50.69
CA ASN A 495 -35.43 32.91 50.96
C ASN A 495 -36.73 33.48 50.38
N MET A 496 -37.34 32.79 49.40
CA MET A 496 -38.61 33.18 48.75
C MET A 496 -39.77 32.29 49.21
N GLY A 497 -39.50 31.29 50.08
CA GLY A 497 -40.51 30.37 50.57
C GLY A 497 -41.06 29.42 49.50
N TRP A 498 -40.34 29.24 48.38
CA TRP A 498 -40.77 28.40 47.26
C TRP A 498 -39.91 27.15 47.07
N THR A 499 -40.57 26.05 46.77
CA THR A 499 -39.90 24.76 46.50
C THR A 499 -40.64 24.01 45.37
N LYS A 500 -39.87 23.54 44.38
CA LYS A 500 -40.38 22.63 43.37
C LYS A 500 -40.09 21.19 43.85
N PRO A 501 -41.08 20.33 44.04
CA PRO A 501 -40.85 18.93 44.42
C PRO A 501 -40.32 18.13 43.24
N LYS A 502 -39.73 16.96 43.56
CA LYS A 502 -39.35 15.97 42.55
C LYS A 502 -40.59 15.52 41.77
N GLY A 503 -40.43 15.26 40.46
CA GLY A 503 -41.48 14.79 39.58
C GLY A 503 -42.23 15.88 38.83
N LYS A 504 -42.17 17.17 39.25
CA LYS A 504 -42.67 18.27 38.43
C LYS A 504 -41.68 18.63 37.34
N GLN A 505 -42.20 18.89 36.13
CA GLN A 505 -41.38 19.21 34.96
C GLN A 505 -40.71 20.59 35.16
N ALA A 506 -39.40 20.59 34.91
CA ALA A 506 -38.64 21.84 34.77
C ALA A 506 -37.33 21.55 34.03
N ALA A 507 -36.80 22.55 33.34
CA ALA A 507 -35.51 22.49 32.64
C ALA A 507 -34.76 23.81 32.80
N VAL A 508 -33.46 23.78 32.71
CA VAL A 508 -32.58 24.95 32.69
C VAL A 508 -31.69 24.88 31.45
N GLY A 509 -31.52 26.01 30.77
CA GLY A 509 -30.55 26.19 29.69
C GLY A 509 -29.87 27.55 29.83
N PHE A 510 -28.59 27.63 29.49
CA PHE A 510 -27.81 28.87 29.44
C PHE A 510 -26.53 28.69 28.61
N ASP A 511 -26.01 29.84 28.16
CA ASP A 511 -24.71 29.93 27.52
C ASP A 511 -23.65 30.29 28.56
N ILE A 512 -22.47 29.63 28.47
CA ILE A 512 -21.33 29.87 29.35
C ILE A 512 -20.37 30.82 28.64
N VAL A 513 -20.23 32.04 29.15
CA VAL A 513 -19.36 33.09 28.63
C VAL A 513 -18.31 33.40 29.68
N LYS A 514 -17.04 33.13 29.37
CA LYS A 514 -15.91 33.46 30.26
C LYS A 514 -15.37 34.85 29.91
N ALA A 515 -15.18 35.69 30.90
CA ALA A 515 -14.52 36.97 30.77
C ALA A 515 -13.00 36.86 30.96
N GLN A 516 -12.24 37.85 30.50
CA GLN A 516 -10.77 37.87 30.62
C GLN A 516 -10.27 37.89 32.08
N ASP A 517 -11.07 38.43 33.01
CA ASP A 517 -10.78 38.46 34.44
C ASP A 517 -11.06 37.15 35.18
N GLY A 518 -11.45 36.09 34.45
CA GLY A 518 -11.79 34.76 34.98
C GLY A 518 -13.21 34.64 35.49
N SER A 519 -14.03 35.72 35.49
CA SER A 519 -15.45 35.65 35.81
C SER A 519 -16.22 34.91 34.71
N THR A 520 -17.39 34.36 35.11
CA THR A 520 -18.24 33.60 34.17
C THR A 520 -19.64 34.18 34.15
N GLU A 521 -20.15 34.50 32.98
CA GLU A 521 -21.54 34.83 32.78
C GLU A 521 -22.31 33.59 32.29
N LEU A 522 -23.43 33.29 32.95
CA LEU A 522 -24.45 32.37 32.46
C LEU A 522 -25.45 33.20 31.70
N ALA A 523 -25.15 33.44 30.42
CA ALA A 523 -25.95 34.27 29.54
C ALA A 523 -27.17 33.51 29.00
N ASN A 524 -28.20 34.23 28.56
CA ASN A 524 -29.42 33.64 28.00
C ASN A 524 -30.05 32.59 28.93
N LEU A 525 -29.89 32.76 30.25
CA LEU A 525 -30.43 31.85 31.23
C LEU A 525 -31.93 31.71 31.09
N LYS A 526 -32.39 30.49 30.99
CA LYS A 526 -33.80 30.14 30.90
C LYS A 526 -34.07 28.95 31.83
N ILE A 527 -34.83 29.19 32.87
CA ILE A 527 -35.39 28.13 33.72
C ILE A 527 -36.89 28.12 33.45
N THR A 528 -37.43 27.00 32.97
CA THR A 528 -38.87 26.87 32.67
C THR A 528 -39.40 25.55 33.24
N GLY A 529 -40.63 25.60 33.71
CA GLY A 529 -41.33 24.43 34.24
C GLY A 529 -42.80 24.74 34.49
N ASP A 530 -43.52 23.78 35.12
CA ASP A 530 -44.94 23.92 35.40
C ASP A 530 -45.24 25.11 36.29
N ASP A 531 -44.37 25.39 37.27
CA ASP A 531 -44.58 26.41 38.30
C ASP A 531 -43.44 27.44 38.38
N ILE A 532 -42.58 27.52 37.36
CA ILE A 532 -41.40 28.39 37.34
C ILE A 532 -41.08 28.89 35.96
N ALA A 533 -40.82 30.18 35.85
CA ALA A 533 -40.20 30.79 34.67
C ALA A 533 -39.23 31.89 35.11
N ILE A 534 -37.94 31.75 34.72
CA ILE A 534 -36.87 32.71 34.98
C ILE A 534 -36.11 32.92 33.68
N TYR A 535 -35.94 34.17 33.29
CA TYR A 535 -35.17 34.54 32.10
C TYR A 535 -34.19 35.65 32.44
N GLY A 536 -32.95 35.59 31.93
CA GLY A 536 -31.95 36.63 32.14
C GLY A 536 -30.52 36.15 32.09
N SER A 537 -29.68 36.65 32.97
CA SER A 537 -28.25 36.24 33.11
C SER A 537 -27.86 36.17 34.57
N MET A 538 -26.86 35.31 34.86
CA MET A 538 -26.19 35.22 36.17
C MET A 538 -24.70 35.44 36.00
N PHE A 539 -24.07 36.13 36.92
CA PHE A 539 -22.66 36.44 36.91
C PHE A 539 -21.96 35.75 38.09
N LEU A 540 -20.95 34.98 37.82
CA LEU A 540 -20.17 34.25 38.78
C LEU A 540 -18.76 34.85 38.88
N ASP A 541 -18.16 34.83 40.07
CA ASP A 541 -16.74 35.15 40.24
C ASP A 541 -15.82 34.02 39.73
N PRO A 542 -14.49 34.21 39.73
CA PRO A 542 -13.54 33.17 39.25
C PRO A 542 -13.63 31.85 40.05
N GLU A 543 -14.11 31.89 41.30
CA GLU A 543 -14.34 30.73 42.16
C GLU A 543 -15.74 30.10 41.99
N LEU A 544 -16.50 30.56 40.98
CA LEU A 544 -17.87 30.13 40.62
C LEU A 544 -18.92 30.42 41.72
N HIS A 545 -18.71 31.45 42.56
CA HIS A 545 -19.74 31.94 43.46
C HIS A 545 -20.63 33.00 42.75
N LEU A 546 -21.90 33.02 43.10
CA LEU A 546 -22.83 34.01 42.54
C LEU A 546 -22.43 35.42 43.00
N LYS A 547 -22.15 36.30 42.06
CA LYS A 547 -21.81 37.71 42.24
C LYS A 547 -23.02 38.60 42.05
N SER A 548 -23.77 38.40 40.96
CA SER A 548 -24.98 39.15 40.65
C SER A 548 -25.83 38.38 39.65
N PHE A 549 -27.07 38.83 39.51
CA PHE A 549 -27.99 38.34 38.48
C PHE A 549 -28.77 39.50 37.87
N ASN A 550 -29.20 39.33 36.65
CA ASN A 550 -30.07 40.27 35.93
C ASN A 550 -31.16 39.46 35.23
N PHE A 551 -32.36 39.46 35.86
CA PHE A 551 -33.49 38.73 35.30
C PHE A 551 -34.44 39.70 34.60
N SER A 552 -34.80 39.38 33.34
CA SER A 552 -35.77 40.11 32.55
C SER A 552 -37.22 39.69 32.85
N ASP A 553 -37.38 38.44 33.27
CA ASP A 553 -38.65 37.90 33.73
C ASP A 553 -38.40 36.90 34.88
N PHE A 554 -39.30 36.88 35.83
CA PHE A 554 -39.15 36.07 37.00
C PHE A 554 -40.55 35.77 37.58
N SER A 555 -41.02 34.54 37.46
CA SER A 555 -42.35 34.14 37.97
C SER A 555 -42.30 32.78 38.64
N PHE A 556 -43.03 32.66 39.77
CA PHE A 556 -43.36 31.43 40.43
C PHE A 556 -44.87 31.33 40.60
N ASP A 557 -45.44 30.13 40.35
CA ASP A 557 -46.83 29.88 40.71
C ASP A 557 -46.88 29.49 42.19
N ILE A 558 -47.33 30.42 43.03
CA ILE A 558 -47.49 30.22 44.48
C ILE A 558 -48.86 29.60 44.69
N LEU A 559 -48.93 28.24 44.74
CA LEU A 559 -50.12 27.57 45.26
C LEU A 559 -50.28 27.92 46.72
N THR A 560 -51.09 28.90 47.04
CA THR A 560 -51.63 29.13 48.37
C THR A 560 -52.56 27.99 48.71
N HIS A 561 -52.05 26.96 49.43
CA HIS A 561 -52.93 26.08 50.17
C HIS A 561 -53.54 26.86 51.33
N VAL A 562 -54.81 27.19 51.16
CA VAL A 562 -55.71 27.62 52.25
C VAL A 562 -56.25 26.37 52.95
#